data_4472d759d4b4ba5be8684c84bdd7899d
#
_entry.id   4472d759d4b4ba5be8684c84bdd7899d
#
_cell.length_a   1.000
_cell.length_b   1.000
_cell.length_c   1.000
_cell.angle_alpha   90.00
_cell.angle_beta   90.00
_cell.angle_gamma   90.00
#
_symmetry.space_group_name_H-M   'P 1'
#
loop_
_entity.id
_entity.type
_entity.pdbx_description
1 polymer ?
#
loop_
_entity_poly.entity_id
_entity_poly.type
_entity_poly.pdbx_seq_one_letter_code
_entity_poly.pdbx_strand_id
1 'polypeptide(L)'
;MNWFLNLFFASFAAAQVTELNRTQYLGRWYQVYADLFVDATFENSSYCDTAEYALYPNDTISVWNRERQYNTTGPERQIFGWADATDPSKPGELTVHLQTTGFGAPYWVYQLGPVVKDQYEYSVVSDPLKLSLFVLARNVTHFMDKYNRNVTDYLTEQGFTTLVNSPILTPQEGCEAWEENL
;
A
#
# COMPACT_ATOMS: atom_id res chain seq x y z
N MET A 1 16.63 40.77 29.41
CA MET A 1 17.44 39.73 28.74
C MET A 1 16.44 38.68 28.28
N ASN A 2 15.89 38.87 27.05
CA ASN A 2 14.82 38.04 26.49
C ASN A 2 15.43 36.82 25.78
N TRP A 3 15.17 35.64 26.33
CA TRP A 3 15.50 34.38 25.68
C TRP A 3 14.34 33.99 24.76
N PHE A 4 14.47 34.24 23.48
CA PHE A 4 13.58 33.64 22.46
C PHE A 4 13.97 32.18 22.30
N LEU A 5 13.13 31.29 22.82
CA LEU A 5 13.20 29.85 22.54
C LEU A 5 12.72 29.62 21.11
N ASN A 6 13.64 29.53 20.17
CA ASN A 6 13.33 29.08 18.81
C ASN A 6 13.00 27.57 18.86
N LEU A 7 11.72 27.26 18.94
CA LEU A 7 11.22 25.92 18.66
C LEU A 7 11.38 25.66 17.15
N PHE A 8 12.45 25.00 16.77
CA PHE A 8 12.57 24.38 15.47
C PHE A 8 11.56 23.22 15.42
N PHE A 9 10.38 23.45 14.86
CA PHE A 9 9.55 22.36 14.36
C PHE A 9 10.28 21.80 13.13
N ALA A 10 11.07 20.75 13.33
CA ALA A 10 11.51 19.92 12.23
C ALA A 10 10.24 19.26 11.66
N SER A 11 9.71 19.82 10.59
CA SER A 11 8.71 19.14 9.77
C SER A 11 9.42 17.96 9.14
N PHE A 12 9.29 16.78 9.75
CA PHE A 12 9.67 15.54 9.09
C PHE A 12 8.62 15.30 7.99
N ALA A 13 8.89 15.85 6.81
CA ALA A 13 8.22 15.37 5.63
C ALA A 13 8.58 13.88 5.52
N ALA A 14 7.56 13.00 5.52
CA ALA A 14 7.78 11.59 5.28
C ALA A 14 8.51 11.46 3.93
N ALA A 15 9.74 10.99 3.96
CA ALA A 15 10.51 10.77 2.76
C ALA A 15 10.03 9.45 2.14
N GLN A 16 9.58 9.49 0.90
CA GLN A 16 9.37 8.31 0.09
C GLN A 16 10.69 7.56 -0.11
N VAL A 17 10.59 6.30 -0.49
CA VAL A 17 11.78 5.53 -0.84
C VAL A 17 12.51 6.20 -2.02
N THR A 18 13.81 6.35 -1.88
CA THR A 18 14.67 6.93 -2.91
C THR A 18 15.04 5.93 -4.01
N GLU A 19 14.80 4.65 -3.75
CA GLU A 19 15.05 3.55 -4.68
C GLU A 19 13.86 2.59 -4.68
N LEU A 20 13.42 2.22 -5.88
CA LEU A 20 12.39 1.20 -6.10
C LEU A 20 12.81 0.32 -7.27
N ASN A 21 13.22 -0.91 -6.98
CA ASN A 21 13.41 -1.92 -8.02
C ASN A 21 12.06 -2.49 -8.43
N ARG A 22 11.58 -2.10 -9.61
CA ARG A 22 10.27 -2.52 -10.11
C ARG A 22 10.16 -4.03 -10.24
N THR A 23 11.19 -4.73 -10.71
CA THR A 23 11.17 -6.19 -10.84
C THR A 23 10.93 -6.88 -9.49
N GLN A 24 11.52 -6.36 -8.42
CA GLN A 24 11.33 -6.88 -7.06
C GLN A 24 9.95 -6.51 -6.46
N TYR A 25 9.28 -5.52 -7.06
CA TYR A 25 7.97 -5.05 -6.64
C TYR A 25 6.82 -5.79 -7.34
N LEU A 26 7.06 -6.44 -8.48
CA LEU A 26 6.07 -7.20 -9.25
C LEU A 26 5.57 -8.44 -8.50
N GLY A 27 4.49 -9.04 -9.02
CA GLY A 27 3.83 -10.23 -8.50
C GLY A 27 2.74 -9.90 -7.49
N ARG A 28 2.35 -10.91 -6.71
CA ARG A 28 1.22 -10.83 -5.79
C ARG A 28 1.57 -10.15 -4.49
N TRP A 29 0.63 -9.31 -4.05
CA TRP A 29 0.59 -8.68 -2.74
C TRP A 29 -0.74 -8.97 -2.05
N TYR A 30 -0.70 -9.15 -0.72
CA TYR A 30 -1.87 -9.23 0.15
C TYR A 30 -1.95 -7.94 0.96
N GLN A 31 -3.12 -7.33 1.02
CA GLN A 31 -3.33 -6.16 1.86
C GLN A 31 -3.44 -6.60 3.32
N VAL A 32 -2.58 -6.05 4.18
CA VAL A 32 -2.59 -6.31 5.62
C VAL A 32 -3.38 -5.22 6.34
N TYR A 33 -3.15 -3.98 5.95
CA TYR A 33 -3.85 -2.82 6.49
C TYR A 33 -4.29 -1.88 5.37
N ALA A 34 -5.46 -1.30 5.55
CA ALA A 34 -5.92 -0.07 4.90
C ALA A 34 -6.32 0.95 5.96
N ASP A 35 -6.75 2.14 5.57
CA ASP A 35 -7.34 3.10 6.48
C ASP A 35 -8.85 3.29 6.24
N LEU A 36 -9.50 4.07 7.09
CA LEU A 36 -10.94 4.31 7.00
C LEU A 36 -11.33 4.99 5.68
N PHE A 37 -10.46 5.86 5.13
CA PHE A 37 -10.75 6.52 3.85
C PHE A 37 -10.77 5.52 2.70
N VAL A 38 -9.81 4.59 2.65
CA VAL A 38 -9.76 3.51 1.67
C VAL A 38 -10.96 2.58 1.83
N ASP A 39 -11.21 2.11 3.06
CA ASP A 39 -12.35 1.22 3.36
C ASP A 39 -13.69 1.85 2.95
N ALA A 40 -13.92 3.12 3.29
CA ALA A 40 -15.18 3.79 3.01
C ALA A 40 -15.38 4.20 1.54
N THR A 41 -14.31 4.35 0.76
CA THR A 41 -14.39 4.90 -0.60
C THR A 41 -14.12 3.88 -1.70
N PHE A 42 -13.16 2.99 -1.49
CA PHE A 42 -12.69 2.06 -2.51
C PHE A 42 -13.02 0.60 -2.21
N GLU A 43 -13.04 0.21 -0.94
CA GLU A 43 -13.06 -1.19 -0.50
C GLU A 43 -14.26 -1.54 0.38
N ASN A 44 -15.30 -0.75 0.41
CA ASN A 44 -16.45 -0.88 1.31
C ASN A 44 -16.86 -2.34 1.56
N SER A 45 -16.62 -2.82 2.80
CA SER A 45 -16.86 -4.21 3.23
C SER A 45 -16.03 -5.24 2.44
N SER A 46 -14.77 -4.93 2.13
CA SER A 46 -13.86 -5.83 1.42
C SER A 46 -13.21 -6.87 2.33
N TYR A 47 -12.91 -8.01 1.74
CA TYR A 47 -12.23 -9.16 2.32
C TYR A 47 -11.28 -9.74 1.28
N CYS A 48 -10.20 -10.35 1.72
CA CYS A 48 -9.29 -11.05 0.82
C CYS A 48 -8.64 -10.13 -0.24
N ASP A 49 -8.36 -8.89 0.12
CA ASP A 49 -7.81 -7.90 -0.79
C ASP A 49 -6.42 -8.29 -1.25
N THR A 50 -6.23 -8.35 -2.56
CA THR A 50 -4.97 -8.67 -3.21
C THR A 50 -4.70 -7.73 -4.36
N ALA A 51 -3.42 -7.50 -4.65
CA ALA A 51 -2.96 -6.83 -5.85
C ALA A 51 -1.98 -7.72 -6.61
N GLU A 52 -2.12 -7.82 -7.91
CA GLU A 52 -1.18 -8.49 -8.80
C GLU A 52 -0.55 -7.45 -9.72
N TYR A 53 0.78 -7.38 -9.71
CA TYR A 53 1.54 -6.42 -10.51
C TYR A 53 2.41 -7.14 -11.53
N ALA A 54 2.34 -6.73 -12.78
CA ALA A 54 3.20 -7.22 -13.85
C ALA A 54 3.76 -6.04 -14.67
N LEU A 55 4.83 -6.26 -15.42
CA LEU A 55 5.43 -5.21 -16.24
C LEU A 55 4.88 -5.29 -17.68
N TYR A 56 4.39 -4.16 -18.17
CA TYR A 56 4.08 -4.01 -19.58
C TYR A 56 5.34 -3.71 -20.42
N PRO A 57 5.31 -3.98 -21.75
CA PRO A 57 6.46 -3.70 -22.63
C PRO A 57 6.89 -2.24 -22.69
N ASN A 58 6.01 -1.31 -22.33
CA ASN A 58 6.27 0.13 -22.26
C ASN A 58 6.80 0.59 -20.89
N ASP A 59 7.24 -0.33 -20.04
CA ASP A 59 7.78 -0.09 -18.70
C ASP A 59 6.77 0.46 -17.67
N THR A 60 5.47 0.38 -17.95
CA THR A 60 4.43 0.63 -16.96
C THR A 60 4.10 -0.65 -16.17
N ILE A 61 3.63 -0.49 -14.94
CA ILE A 61 3.21 -1.61 -14.09
C ILE A 61 1.72 -1.84 -14.31
N SER A 62 1.32 -3.04 -14.77
CA SER A 62 -0.09 -3.41 -14.75
C SER A 62 -0.56 -3.63 -13.31
N VAL A 63 -1.78 -3.23 -13.03
CA VAL A 63 -2.43 -3.36 -11.72
C VAL A 63 -3.68 -4.19 -11.88
N TRP A 64 -3.77 -5.26 -11.11
CA TRP A 64 -4.97 -6.08 -11.01
C TRP A 64 -5.30 -6.26 -9.53
N ASN A 65 -6.25 -5.48 -9.03
CA ASN A 65 -6.75 -5.57 -7.67
C ASN A 65 -7.97 -6.47 -7.62
N ARG A 66 -8.04 -7.33 -6.61
CA ARG A 66 -9.14 -8.28 -6.39
C ARG A 66 -9.51 -8.27 -4.92
N GLU A 67 -10.80 -8.41 -4.67
CA GLU A 67 -11.37 -8.50 -3.33
C GLU A 67 -12.62 -9.36 -3.34
N ARG A 68 -13.06 -9.80 -2.16
CA ARG A 68 -14.41 -10.32 -1.95
C ARG A 68 -15.24 -9.32 -1.18
N GLN A 69 -16.52 -9.24 -1.49
CA GLN A 69 -17.43 -8.34 -0.81
C GLN A 69 -18.20 -9.07 0.29
N TYR A 70 -18.37 -8.40 1.43
CA TYR A 70 -19.16 -8.81 2.59
C TYR A 70 -18.59 -9.94 3.42
N ASN A 71 -17.87 -10.91 2.86
CA ASN A 71 -17.23 -12.02 3.57
C ASN A 71 -16.25 -12.75 2.63
N THR A 72 -15.50 -13.71 3.18
CA THR A 72 -14.45 -14.48 2.46
C THR A 72 -14.96 -15.37 1.33
N THR A 73 -16.28 -15.64 1.27
CA THR A 73 -16.94 -16.40 0.20
C THR A 73 -17.90 -15.55 -0.63
N GLY A 74 -17.94 -14.25 -0.37
CA GLY A 74 -18.81 -13.29 -1.06
C GLY A 74 -18.44 -13.07 -2.52
N PRO A 75 -19.22 -12.27 -3.24
CA PRO A 75 -18.95 -11.96 -4.63
C PRO A 75 -17.56 -11.39 -4.84
N GLU A 76 -16.91 -11.82 -5.92
CA GLU A 76 -15.64 -11.24 -6.36
C GLU A 76 -15.86 -9.86 -6.99
N ARG A 77 -15.01 -8.91 -6.60
CA ARG A 77 -14.84 -7.64 -7.32
C ARG A 77 -13.38 -7.52 -7.74
N GLN A 78 -13.18 -7.03 -8.95
CA GLN A 78 -11.84 -6.82 -9.50
C GLN A 78 -11.76 -5.50 -10.24
N ILE A 79 -10.61 -4.87 -10.18
CA ILE A 79 -10.32 -3.59 -10.80
C ILE A 79 -8.97 -3.69 -11.50
N PHE A 80 -8.95 -3.32 -12.78
CA PHE A 80 -7.73 -3.26 -13.57
C PHE A 80 -7.24 -1.83 -13.72
N GLY A 81 -5.94 -1.70 -13.92
CA GLY A 81 -5.31 -0.42 -14.15
C GLY A 81 -3.83 -0.56 -14.51
N TRP A 82 -3.15 0.55 -14.40
CA TRP A 82 -1.70 0.60 -14.55
C TRP A 82 -1.12 1.69 -13.64
N ALA A 83 0.17 1.57 -13.34
CA ALA A 83 0.90 2.59 -12.61
C ALA A 83 2.20 2.93 -13.36
N ASP A 84 2.56 4.20 -13.33
CA ASP A 84 3.79 4.73 -13.89
C ASP A 84 4.46 5.72 -12.94
N ALA A 85 5.77 5.90 -13.11
CA ALA A 85 6.51 6.95 -12.44
C ALA A 85 6.50 8.20 -13.34
N THR A 86 5.93 9.27 -12.86
CA THR A 86 5.90 10.56 -13.58
C THR A 86 7.26 11.26 -13.58
N ASP A 87 8.09 10.99 -12.58
CA ASP A 87 9.44 11.52 -12.44
C ASP A 87 10.44 10.37 -12.21
N PRO A 88 11.34 10.07 -13.17
CA PRO A 88 12.35 9.02 -13.00
C PRO A 88 13.33 9.25 -11.85
N SER A 89 13.49 10.50 -11.40
CA SER A 89 14.35 10.83 -10.25
C SER A 89 13.71 10.49 -8.91
N LYS A 90 12.41 10.13 -8.92
CA LYS A 90 11.61 9.80 -7.75
C LYS A 90 10.89 8.45 -7.94
N PRO A 91 11.62 7.35 -7.95
CA PRO A 91 11.08 6.04 -8.32
C PRO A 91 9.99 5.52 -7.38
N GLY A 92 9.92 6.02 -6.15
CA GLY A 92 8.87 5.69 -5.18
C GLY A 92 7.57 6.49 -5.36
N GLU A 93 7.54 7.53 -6.21
CA GLU A 93 6.36 8.33 -6.50
C GLU A 93 5.69 7.86 -7.80
N LEU A 94 4.73 6.96 -7.68
CA LEU A 94 3.95 6.46 -8.80
C LEU A 94 2.60 7.16 -8.88
N THR A 95 2.00 7.13 -10.06
CA THR A 95 0.60 7.46 -10.30
C THR A 95 -0.12 6.20 -10.76
N VAL A 96 -1.19 5.81 -10.05
CA VAL A 96 -2.03 4.67 -10.42
C VAL A 96 -3.27 5.16 -11.16
N HIS A 97 -3.58 4.50 -12.27
CA HIS A 97 -4.75 4.76 -13.11
C HIS A 97 -5.65 3.53 -13.08
N LEU A 98 -6.79 3.63 -12.42
CA LEU A 98 -7.77 2.54 -12.36
C LEU A 98 -8.90 2.77 -13.36
N GLN A 99 -9.42 1.72 -13.96
CA GLN A 99 -10.50 1.80 -14.96
C GLN A 99 -11.76 2.48 -14.44
N THR A 100 -11.98 2.46 -13.13
CA THR A 100 -13.21 3.00 -12.51
C THR A 100 -13.12 4.47 -12.14
N THR A 101 -11.92 5.06 -12.04
CA THR A 101 -11.74 6.42 -11.50
C THR A 101 -11.66 7.51 -12.56
N GLY A 102 -11.26 7.18 -13.79
CA GLY A 102 -11.11 8.14 -14.90
C GLY A 102 -9.99 9.18 -14.73
N PHE A 103 -9.26 9.15 -13.62
CA PHE A 103 -8.09 10.00 -13.33
C PHE A 103 -7.02 9.21 -12.59
N GLY A 104 -5.76 9.69 -12.68
CA GLY A 104 -4.65 9.11 -11.94
C GLY A 104 -4.66 9.55 -10.47
N ALA A 105 -4.37 8.62 -9.57
CA ALA A 105 -4.22 8.86 -8.13
C ALA A 105 -2.75 8.66 -7.70
N PRO A 106 -2.23 9.49 -6.78
CA PRO A 106 -0.90 9.26 -6.21
C PRO A 106 -0.81 7.89 -5.53
N TYR A 107 0.29 7.19 -5.80
CA TYR A 107 0.66 5.92 -5.18
C TYR A 107 2.13 6.01 -4.78
N TRP A 108 2.38 6.52 -3.58
CA TRP A 108 3.72 6.79 -3.10
C TRP A 108 4.19 5.71 -2.13
N VAL A 109 5.31 5.09 -2.44
CA VAL A 109 5.91 4.07 -1.59
C VAL A 109 6.73 4.74 -0.50
N TYR A 110 6.30 4.61 0.74
CA TYR A 110 6.93 5.23 1.90
C TYR A 110 7.96 4.33 2.58
N GLN A 111 7.73 3.04 2.57
CA GLN A 111 8.63 2.06 3.15
C GLN A 111 8.58 0.74 2.38
N LEU A 112 9.73 0.07 2.28
CA LEU A 112 9.86 -1.27 1.73
C LEU A 112 10.48 -2.20 2.77
N GLY A 113 10.01 -3.44 2.80
CA GLY A 113 10.63 -4.52 3.55
C GLY A 113 11.94 -4.99 2.93
N PRO A 114 12.67 -5.88 3.62
CA PRO A 114 13.86 -6.49 3.05
C PRO A 114 13.53 -7.26 1.78
N VAL A 115 14.53 -7.42 0.92
CA VAL A 115 14.44 -8.27 -0.27
C VAL A 115 14.74 -9.71 0.12
N VAL A 116 13.78 -10.61 -0.13
CA VAL A 116 13.92 -12.06 0.08
C VAL A 116 13.47 -12.77 -1.19
N LYS A 117 14.28 -13.68 -1.70
CA LYS A 117 14.00 -14.38 -2.98
C LYS A 117 13.65 -13.43 -4.11
N ASP A 118 14.45 -12.38 -4.25
CA ASP A 118 14.31 -11.31 -5.26
C ASP A 118 12.99 -10.51 -5.19
N GLN A 119 12.29 -10.50 -4.06
CA GLN A 119 11.08 -9.71 -3.84
C GLN A 119 11.14 -8.95 -2.52
N TYR A 120 10.57 -7.74 -2.47
CA TYR A 120 10.32 -7.05 -1.22
C TYR A 120 9.27 -7.81 -0.39
N GLU A 121 9.49 -7.97 0.90
CA GLU A 121 8.58 -8.71 1.79
C GLU A 121 7.30 -7.93 2.12
N TYR A 122 7.39 -6.61 2.24
CA TYR A 122 6.26 -5.73 2.46
C TYR A 122 6.47 -4.34 1.82
N SER A 123 5.39 -3.60 1.69
CA SER A 123 5.36 -2.22 1.21
C SER A 123 4.36 -1.39 2.02
N VAL A 124 4.74 -0.17 2.40
CA VAL A 124 3.82 0.85 2.94
C VAL A 124 3.60 1.89 1.87
N VAL A 125 2.36 2.11 1.51
CA VAL A 125 1.94 3.00 0.44
C VAL A 125 0.92 4.01 0.93
N SER A 126 1.03 5.24 0.44
CA SER A 126 0.07 6.30 0.74
C SER A 126 0.08 7.36 -0.37
N ASP A 127 -0.75 8.38 -0.23
CA ASP A 127 -0.68 9.60 -1.02
C ASP A 127 0.14 10.69 -0.29
N PRO A 128 0.49 11.82 -0.96
CA PRO A 128 1.29 12.89 -0.36
C PRO A 128 0.64 13.57 0.84
N LEU A 129 -0.67 13.47 0.99
CA LEU A 129 -1.43 14.05 2.11
C LEU A 129 -1.68 13.04 3.23
N LYS A 130 -1.28 11.77 3.04
CA LYS A 130 -1.52 10.66 3.98
C LYS A 130 -3.01 10.46 4.28
N LEU A 131 -3.84 10.61 3.26
CA LEU A 131 -5.30 10.38 3.32
C LEU A 131 -5.68 8.95 2.98
N SER A 132 -4.81 8.22 2.29
CA SER A 132 -4.99 6.81 1.96
C SER A 132 -3.80 6.01 2.48
N LEU A 133 -4.04 4.86 3.09
CA LEU A 133 -2.99 3.96 3.57
C LEU A 133 -3.24 2.56 3.05
N PHE A 134 -2.17 1.97 2.49
CA PHE A 134 -2.11 0.54 2.18
C PHE A 134 -0.82 -0.05 2.76
N VAL A 135 -0.94 -1.11 3.52
CA VAL A 135 0.19 -1.95 3.91
C VAL A 135 0.03 -3.30 3.24
N LEU A 136 0.96 -3.59 2.35
CA LEU A 136 0.97 -4.78 1.51
C LEU A 136 2.05 -5.73 1.97
N ALA A 137 1.81 -7.04 1.94
CA ALA A 137 2.80 -8.06 2.26
C ALA A 137 2.74 -9.24 1.29
N ARG A 138 3.87 -9.98 1.14
CA ARG A 138 3.90 -11.22 0.36
C ARG A 138 3.27 -12.40 1.09
N ASN A 139 3.32 -12.39 2.40
CA ASN A 139 2.72 -13.38 3.27
C ASN A 139 2.22 -12.71 4.54
N VAL A 140 0.92 -12.75 4.78
CA VAL A 140 0.27 -12.05 5.88
C VAL A 140 0.73 -12.60 7.23
N THR A 141 0.76 -13.92 7.41
CA THR A 141 1.18 -14.53 8.67
C THR A 141 2.62 -14.18 9.00
N HIS A 142 3.53 -14.30 8.01
CA HIS A 142 4.93 -13.93 8.20
C HIS A 142 5.10 -12.44 8.52
N PHE A 143 4.33 -11.58 7.87
CA PHE A 143 4.32 -10.15 8.16
C PHE A 143 3.89 -9.88 9.59
N MET A 144 2.77 -10.47 10.03
CA MET A 144 2.25 -10.28 11.39
C MET A 144 3.25 -10.73 12.46
N ASP A 145 3.93 -11.85 12.23
CA ASP A 145 4.91 -12.40 13.17
C ASP A 145 6.20 -11.57 13.23
N LYS A 146 6.67 -11.06 12.10
CA LYS A 146 8.03 -10.53 11.99
C LYS A 146 8.10 -9.01 11.84
N TYR A 147 7.18 -8.42 11.12
CA TYR A 147 7.29 -7.01 10.69
C TYR A 147 6.22 -6.11 11.29
N ASN A 148 5.09 -6.66 11.71
CA ASN A 148 3.92 -5.90 12.12
C ASN A 148 4.25 -4.80 13.13
N ARG A 149 4.96 -5.12 14.21
CA ARG A 149 5.31 -4.16 15.25
C ARG A 149 6.13 -2.99 14.68
N ASN A 150 7.18 -3.30 13.92
CA ASN A 150 8.05 -2.27 13.37
C ASN A 150 7.31 -1.37 12.37
N VAL A 151 6.40 -1.94 11.57
CA VAL A 151 5.60 -1.18 10.61
C VAL A 151 4.56 -0.32 11.32
N THR A 152 3.87 -0.82 12.35
CA THR A 152 2.90 -0.02 13.12
C THR A 152 3.57 1.10 13.92
N ASP A 153 4.75 0.87 14.47
CA ASP A 153 5.56 1.92 15.12
C ASP A 153 5.95 3.00 14.08
N TYR A 154 6.43 2.58 12.90
CA TYR A 154 6.73 3.48 11.78
C TYR A 154 5.50 4.29 11.36
N LEU A 155 4.34 3.66 11.17
CA LEU A 155 3.10 4.36 10.81
C LEU A 155 2.74 5.43 11.84
N THR A 156 2.89 5.12 13.13
CA THR A 156 2.66 6.06 14.22
C THR A 156 3.61 7.26 14.13
N GLU A 157 4.90 7.02 13.92
CA GLU A 157 5.91 8.07 13.75
C GLU A 157 5.65 8.94 12.52
N GLN A 158 5.07 8.35 11.46
CA GLN A 158 4.71 9.05 10.23
C GLN A 158 3.37 9.81 10.33
N GLY A 159 2.64 9.71 11.47
CA GLY A 159 1.40 10.42 11.69
C GLY A 159 0.15 9.73 11.15
N PHE A 160 0.20 8.42 10.89
CA PHE A 160 -0.98 7.60 10.61
C PHE A 160 -1.70 7.23 11.93
N THR A 161 -2.25 8.23 12.59
CA THR A 161 -2.79 8.13 13.97
C THR A 161 -4.17 8.75 14.14
N THR A 162 -4.73 9.32 13.09
CA THR A 162 -6.06 9.95 13.14
C THR A 162 -7.15 8.91 12.88
N LEU A 163 -8.39 9.27 13.21
CA LEU A 163 -9.55 8.40 12.92
C LEU A 163 -9.65 8.04 11.42
N VAL A 164 -9.19 8.92 10.53
CA VAL A 164 -9.32 8.74 9.08
C VAL A 164 -8.19 7.89 8.50
N ASN A 165 -6.95 8.06 8.98
CA ASN A 165 -5.77 7.45 8.37
C ASN A 165 -5.04 6.41 9.26
N SER A 166 -5.59 6.05 10.42
CA SER A 166 -4.99 4.98 11.22
C SER A 166 -5.20 3.61 10.56
N PRO A 167 -4.23 2.69 10.68
CA PRO A 167 -4.32 1.38 10.05
C PRO A 167 -5.48 0.55 10.61
N ILE A 168 -6.30 0.00 9.72
CA ILE A 168 -7.38 -0.96 9.98
C ILE A 168 -6.97 -2.29 9.36
N LEU A 169 -7.04 -3.36 10.12
CA LEU A 169 -6.66 -4.70 9.64
C LEU A 169 -7.64 -5.17 8.56
N THR A 170 -7.10 -5.53 7.40
CA THR A 170 -7.86 -6.14 6.32
C THR A 170 -8.13 -7.62 6.64
N PRO A 171 -9.38 -8.09 6.56
CA PRO A 171 -9.70 -9.49 6.82
C PRO A 171 -9.12 -10.43 5.75
N GLN A 172 -8.10 -11.21 6.12
CA GLN A 172 -7.43 -12.18 5.23
C GLN A 172 -7.58 -13.63 5.70
N GLU A 173 -8.25 -13.87 6.83
CA GLU A 173 -8.48 -15.22 7.35
C GLU A 173 -9.56 -15.96 6.53
N GLY A 174 -9.28 -17.19 6.13
CA GLY A 174 -10.21 -18.01 5.33
C GLY A 174 -10.22 -17.64 3.83
N CYS A 175 -9.22 -16.91 3.37
CA CYS A 175 -9.07 -16.51 1.96
C CYS A 175 -8.30 -17.53 1.10
N GLU A 176 -7.86 -18.65 1.67
CA GLU A 176 -6.99 -19.63 0.98
C GLU A 176 -7.66 -20.25 -0.27
N ALA A 177 -8.98 -20.46 -0.24
CA ALA A 177 -9.72 -20.96 -1.41
C ALA A 177 -9.72 -19.99 -2.62
N TRP A 178 -9.25 -18.77 -2.43
CA TRP A 178 -9.12 -17.75 -3.47
C TRP A 178 -7.91 -17.98 -4.38
N GLU A 179 -6.89 -18.68 -3.89
CA GLU A 179 -5.64 -18.93 -4.60
C GLU A 179 -5.74 -20.09 -5.61
N GLU A 180 -6.67 -21.03 -5.42
CA GLU A 180 -6.79 -22.24 -6.21
C GLU A 180 -7.37 -22.02 -7.63
N ASN A 181 -7.86 -20.82 -7.94
CA ASN A 181 -8.54 -20.50 -9.20
C ASN A 181 -7.75 -19.51 -10.10
N LEU A 182 -6.42 -19.45 -9.98
CA LEU A 182 -5.54 -18.60 -10.79
C LEU A 182 -4.76 -19.38 -11.83
#